data_19a90e135fa50cb25fc5e73d3564481a
#
_entry.id   19a90e135fa50cb25fc5e73d3564481a
#
_cell.length_a   1.000
_cell.length_b   1.000
_cell.length_c   1.000
_cell.angle_alpha   90.00
_cell.angle_beta   90.00
_cell.angle_gamma   90.00
#
_symmetry.space_group_name_H-M   'P 1'
#
loop_
_entity.id
_entity.type
_entity.pdbx_description
1 polymer ?
#
loop_
_entity_poly.entity_id
_entity_poly.type
_entity_poly.pdbx_seq_one_letter_code
_entity_poly.pdbx_strand_id
1 'polypeptide(L)'
;MQDLRIIVTGGTIDKVHDPLTESLTFARDGSTHIPEILTLGRCHFPVVQRIMLKDSLDFDDADRQAISDAIAAAPEPCIVVTHGTGTMGQSARWIAPRITGKTVVLTGAMRPHSLMMSDGPFNLGGAIIAAQTLPHGVWGVMNGRVFAAEALDKNTEQGRFDI
;
A
#
# COMPACT_ATOMS: atom_id res chain seq x y z
N MET A 1 -23.12 -0.13 -0.49
CA MET A 1 -21.74 0.43 -0.45
C MET A 1 -20.83 -0.74 -0.18
N GLN A 2 -19.79 -0.94 -0.96
CA GLN A 2 -18.84 -2.01 -0.68
C GLN A 2 -17.91 -1.53 0.46
N ASP A 3 -17.80 -2.33 1.52
CA ASP A 3 -16.90 -2.04 2.61
C ASP A 3 -15.45 -2.24 2.17
N LEU A 4 -14.56 -1.38 2.65
CA LEU A 4 -13.16 -1.34 2.26
C LEU A 4 -12.26 -1.32 3.49
N ARG A 5 -11.21 -2.13 3.47
CA ARG A 5 -10.13 -2.10 4.48
C ARG A 5 -8.83 -1.68 3.85
N ILE A 6 -8.09 -0.83 4.57
CA ILE A 6 -6.71 -0.48 4.24
C ILE A 6 -5.80 -1.21 5.22
N ILE A 7 -5.00 -2.14 4.69
CA ILE A 7 -3.96 -2.85 5.44
C ILE A 7 -2.65 -2.10 5.27
N VAL A 8 -2.11 -1.61 6.37
CA VAL A 8 -0.88 -0.83 6.38
C VAL A 8 0.30 -1.73 6.70
N THR A 9 1.30 -1.73 5.81
CA THR A 9 2.55 -2.50 5.99
C THR A 9 3.80 -1.61 6.08
N GLY A 10 3.65 -0.30 5.95
CA GLY A 10 4.75 0.66 5.96
C GLY A 10 5.12 1.12 4.55
N GLY A 11 6.41 1.06 4.24
CA GLY A 11 6.95 1.62 3.00
C GLY A 11 7.15 3.13 3.07
N THR A 12 7.57 3.72 1.95
CA THR A 12 7.96 5.13 1.89
C THR A 12 6.85 6.10 2.31
N ILE A 13 5.60 5.76 2.06
CA ILE A 13 4.45 6.61 2.43
C ILE A 13 4.42 6.94 3.93
N ASP A 14 4.88 6.01 4.77
CA ASP A 14 4.87 6.11 6.23
C ASP A 14 6.22 6.52 6.84
N LYS A 15 7.25 6.72 6.02
CA LYS A 15 8.56 7.13 6.53
C LYS A 15 8.55 8.57 7.04
N VAL A 16 9.31 8.79 8.12
CA VAL A 16 9.55 10.09 8.75
C VAL A 16 11.04 10.36 8.80
N HIS A 17 11.43 11.64 8.82
CA HIS A 17 12.81 12.03 9.06
C HIS A 17 13.14 11.86 10.55
N ASP A 18 14.18 11.09 10.84
CA ASP A 18 14.75 10.99 12.20
C ASP A 18 15.89 12.00 12.33
N PRO A 19 15.74 13.04 13.17
CA PRO A 19 16.78 14.06 13.34
C PRO A 19 18.04 13.55 14.04
N LEU A 20 17.98 12.41 14.73
CA LEU A 20 19.14 11.83 15.41
C LEU A 20 20.06 11.06 14.46
N THR A 21 19.48 10.35 13.52
CA THR A 21 20.21 9.54 12.54
C THR A 21 20.32 10.21 11.17
N GLU A 22 19.64 11.34 10.99
CA GLU A 22 19.54 12.08 9.72
C GLU A 22 19.07 11.22 8.55
N SER A 23 18.24 10.19 8.84
CA SER A 23 17.74 9.22 7.88
C SER A 23 16.22 9.14 7.88
N LEU A 24 15.66 8.45 6.89
CA LEU A 24 14.25 8.12 6.85
C LEU A 24 14.00 6.80 7.59
N THR A 25 13.08 6.84 8.55
CA THR A 25 12.68 5.69 9.36
C THR A 25 11.15 5.69 9.55
N PHE A 26 10.63 4.80 10.37
CA PHE A 26 9.22 4.81 10.77
C PHE A 26 9.04 5.52 12.11
N ALA A 27 7.83 6.04 12.35
CA ALA A 27 7.52 6.72 13.61
C ALA A 27 7.73 5.76 14.79
N ARG A 28 8.42 6.25 15.84
CA ARG A 28 8.77 5.44 17.03
C ARG A 28 7.57 4.96 17.82
N ASP A 29 6.45 5.70 17.76
CA ASP A 29 5.18 5.33 18.38
C ASP A 29 4.38 4.32 17.53
N GLY A 30 4.90 3.93 16.36
CA GLY A 30 4.24 3.03 15.43
C GLY A 30 3.04 3.64 14.71
N SER A 31 2.91 4.96 14.68
CA SER A 31 1.84 5.63 13.95
C SER A 31 2.04 5.54 12.42
N THR A 32 0.92 5.58 11.69
CA THR A 32 0.87 5.64 10.24
C THR A 32 0.22 6.95 9.80
N HIS A 33 0.59 7.46 8.62
CA HIS A 33 -0.01 8.66 8.04
C HIS A 33 -1.34 8.41 7.32
N ILE A 34 -1.75 7.15 7.18
CA ILE A 34 -2.97 6.81 6.42
C ILE A 34 -4.23 7.50 6.98
N PRO A 35 -4.49 7.52 8.32
CA PRO A 35 -5.65 8.23 8.86
C PRO A 35 -5.63 9.74 8.56
N GLU A 36 -4.46 10.38 8.58
CA GLU A 36 -4.30 11.79 8.22
C GLU A 36 -4.67 12.04 6.76
N ILE A 37 -4.11 11.23 5.84
CA ILE A 37 -4.40 11.33 4.40
C ILE A 37 -5.91 11.18 4.14
N LEU A 38 -6.55 10.19 4.78
CA LEU A 38 -7.99 9.97 4.67
C LEU A 38 -8.80 11.15 5.19
N THR A 39 -8.39 11.73 6.32
CA THR A 39 -9.05 12.90 6.91
C THR A 39 -8.95 14.12 5.99
N LEU A 40 -7.78 14.39 5.42
CA LEU A 40 -7.57 15.46 4.44
C LEU A 40 -8.41 15.25 3.17
N GLY A 41 -8.56 13.99 2.73
CA GLY A 41 -9.41 13.60 1.60
C GLY A 41 -10.90 13.50 1.96
N ARG A 42 -11.31 13.76 3.22
CA ARG A 42 -12.68 13.57 3.72
C ARG A 42 -13.24 12.17 3.48
N CYS A 43 -12.37 11.17 3.46
CA CYS A 43 -12.69 9.77 3.23
C CYS A 43 -12.77 9.04 4.59
N HIS A 44 -13.97 8.85 5.12
CA HIS A 44 -14.15 8.39 6.51
C HIS A 44 -14.68 6.95 6.63
N PHE A 45 -14.92 6.26 5.50
CA PHE A 45 -15.53 4.93 5.53
C PHE A 45 -14.56 3.74 5.62
N PRO A 46 -13.28 3.83 5.15
CA PRO A 46 -12.38 2.67 5.21
C PRO A 46 -12.02 2.29 6.65
N VAL A 47 -11.93 0.99 6.90
CA VAL A 47 -11.30 0.46 8.11
C VAL A 47 -9.78 0.45 7.91
N VAL A 48 -9.02 1.05 8.82
CA VAL A 48 -7.56 1.06 8.75
C VAL A 48 -6.99 0.05 9.74
N GLN A 49 -6.19 -0.89 9.23
CA GLN A 49 -5.52 -1.92 10.03
C GLN A 49 -4.02 -1.88 9.76
N ARG A 50 -3.24 -1.44 10.73
CA ARG A 50 -1.77 -1.54 10.66
C ARG A 50 -1.33 -2.91 11.14
N ILE A 51 -0.65 -3.67 10.29
CA ILE A 51 -0.09 -4.97 10.64
C ILE A 51 1.43 -4.91 10.85
N MET A 52 2.12 -4.01 10.14
CA MET A 52 3.55 -3.75 10.31
C MET A 52 3.91 -2.35 9.81
N LEU A 53 5.11 -1.88 10.17
CA LEU A 53 5.77 -0.73 9.54
C LEU A 53 7.19 -1.17 9.17
N LYS A 54 7.38 -1.59 7.92
CA LYS A 54 8.63 -2.17 7.46
C LYS A 54 8.99 -1.69 6.04
N ASP A 55 10.27 -1.59 5.73
CA ASP A 55 10.70 -1.36 4.37
C ASP A 55 10.50 -2.65 3.57
N SER A 56 9.92 -2.55 2.37
CA SER A 56 9.66 -3.73 1.55
C SER A 56 10.93 -4.43 1.04
N LEU A 57 12.07 -3.73 1.04
CA LEU A 57 13.35 -4.33 0.72
C LEU A 57 13.80 -5.33 1.81
N ASP A 58 13.29 -5.20 3.04
CA ASP A 58 13.56 -6.09 4.16
C ASP A 58 12.49 -7.18 4.32
N PHE A 59 11.49 -7.26 3.43
CA PHE A 59 10.43 -8.26 3.49
C PHE A 59 10.96 -9.66 3.16
N ASP A 60 10.61 -10.60 3.99
CA ASP A 60 10.74 -12.03 3.73
C ASP A 60 9.37 -12.67 3.38
N ASP A 61 9.37 -13.98 3.23
CA ASP A 61 8.15 -14.74 2.91
C ASP A 61 7.14 -14.75 4.06
N ALA A 62 7.61 -14.66 5.32
CA ALA A 62 6.73 -14.58 6.47
C ALA A 62 5.97 -13.24 6.50
N ASP A 63 6.61 -12.14 6.13
CA ASP A 63 5.94 -10.84 5.99
C ASP A 63 4.85 -10.88 4.92
N ARG A 64 5.14 -11.47 3.75
CA ARG A 64 4.17 -11.62 2.66
C ARG A 64 3.03 -12.54 3.03
N GLN A 65 3.32 -13.59 3.80
CA GLN A 65 2.28 -14.48 4.33
C GLN A 65 1.39 -13.76 5.33
N ALA A 66 1.95 -12.94 6.24
CA ALA A 66 1.18 -12.14 7.18
C ALA A 66 0.23 -11.16 6.47
N ILE A 67 0.66 -10.59 5.35
CA ILE A 67 -0.22 -9.75 4.51
C ILE A 67 -1.36 -10.59 3.93
N SER A 68 -1.06 -11.76 3.36
CA SER A 68 -2.07 -12.65 2.79
C SER A 68 -3.08 -13.11 3.84
N ASP A 69 -2.63 -13.44 5.05
CA ASP A 69 -3.48 -13.85 6.17
C ASP A 69 -4.40 -12.72 6.62
N ALA A 70 -3.88 -11.50 6.72
CA ALA A 70 -4.66 -10.32 7.07
C ALA A 70 -5.74 -10.02 6.00
N ILE A 71 -5.41 -10.16 4.72
CA ILE A 71 -6.37 -10.01 3.62
C ILE A 71 -7.46 -11.10 3.71
N ALA A 72 -7.07 -12.34 3.92
CA ALA A 72 -8.02 -13.45 4.01
C ALA A 72 -8.98 -13.30 5.20
N ALA A 73 -8.47 -12.85 6.35
CA ALA A 73 -9.24 -12.65 7.57
C ALA A 73 -10.16 -11.41 7.54
N ALA A 74 -9.91 -10.45 6.67
CA ALA A 74 -10.72 -9.25 6.56
C ALA A 74 -12.14 -9.60 6.07
N PRO A 75 -13.22 -9.09 6.71
CA PRO A 75 -14.57 -9.30 6.21
C PRO A 75 -14.88 -8.49 4.93
N GLU A 76 -14.16 -7.40 4.70
CA GLU A 76 -14.39 -6.51 3.58
C GLU A 76 -13.95 -7.16 2.24
N PRO A 77 -14.72 -7.03 1.15
CA PRO A 77 -14.37 -7.55 -0.16
C PRO A 77 -13.33 -6.67 -0.89
N CYS A 78 -13.24 -5.38 -0.53
CA CYS A 78 -12.32 -4.43 -1.14
C CYS A 78 -11.16 -4.16 -0.18
N ILE A 79 -9.95 -4.44 -0.62
CA ILE A 79 -8.74 -4.31 0.20
C ILE A 79 -7.74 -3.39 -0.52
N VAL A 80 -7.22 -2.42 0.20
CA VAL A 80 -6.03 -1.65 -0.21
C VAL A 80 -4.89 -2.05 0.70
N VAL A 81 -3.72 -2.30 0.14
CA VAL A 81 -2.48 -2.58 0.91
C VAL A 81 -1.49 -1.48 0.63
N THR A 82 -1.12 -0.69 1.66
CA THR A 82 0.01 0.23 1.52
C THR A 82 1.32 -0.52 1.71
N HIS A 83 2.27 -0.30 0.80
CA HIS A 83 3.45 -1.15 0.65
C HIS A 83 4.64 -0.32 0.14
N GLY A 84 5.84 -0.74 0.48
CA GLY A 84 7.05 -0.18 -0.11
C GLY A 84 7.15 -0.46 -1.61
N THR A 85 7.64 0.51 -2.37
CA THR A 85 7.68 0.41 -3.83
C THR A 85 8.74 -0.55 -4.36
N GLY A 86 9.75 -0.90 -3.55
CA GLY A 86 10.90 -1.70 -3.97
C GLY A 86 10.55 -3.15 -4.35
N THR A 87 9.62 -3.77 -3.62
CA THR A 87 9.23 -5.18 -3.86
C THR A 87 7.71 -5.35 -3.96
N MET A 88 6.99 -4.30 -4.30
CA MET A 88 5.52 -4.31 -4.40
C MET A 88 5.02 -5.38 -5.37
N GLY A 89 5.62 -5.51 -6.54
CA GLY A 89 5.27 -6.53 -7.53
C GLY A 89 5.53 -7.96 -7.03
N GLN A 90 6.60 -8.18 -6.28
CA GLN A 90 6.87 -9.50 -5.67
C GLN A 90 5.76 -9.88 -4.69
N SER A 91 5.34 -8.94 -3.84
CA SER A 91 4.24 -9.17 -2.90
C SER A 91 2.90 -9.36 -3.63
N ALA A 92 2.63 -8.62 -4.68
CA ALA A 92 1.42 -8.81 -5.49
C ALA A 92 1.35 -10.22 -6.09
N ARG A 93 2.45 -10.68 -6.69
CA ARG A 93 2.57 -12.04 -7.25
C ARG A 93 2.49 -13.15 -6.19
N TRP A 94 2.98 -12.87 -4.96
CA TRP A 94 2.82 -13.78 -3.83
C TRP A 94 1.36 -13.92 -3.39
N ILE A 95 0.66 -12.80 -3.29
CA ILE A 95 -0.72 -12.73 -2.80
C ILE A 95 -1.71 -13.31 -3.82
N ALA A 96 -1.50 -13.06 -5.12
CA ALA A 96 -2.46 -13.37 -6.17
C ALA A 96 -2.98 -14.82 -6.16
N PRO A 97 -2.14 -15.88 -6.06
CA PRO A 97 -2.63 -17.27 -6.04
C PRO A 97 -3.25 -17.69 -4.70
N ARG A 98 -3.16 -16.85 -3.66
CA ARG A 98 -3.59 -17.16 -2.28
C ARG A 98 -4.91 -16.55 -1.90
N ILE A 99 -5.41 -15.58 -2.68
CA ILE A 99 -6.61 -14.82 -2.35
C ILE A 99 -7.68 -15.05 -3.42
N THR A 100 -8.90 -15.30 -2.96
CA THR A 100 -10.09 -15.46 -3.81
C THR A 100 -11.25 -14.62 -3.28
N GLY A 101 -12.15 -14.19 -4.17
CA GLY A 101 -13.38 -13.51 -3.80
C GLY A 101 -13.18 -12.07 -3.28
N LYS A 102 -11.99 -11.48 -3.48
CA LYS A 102 -11.67 -10.12 -3.07
C LYS A 102 -10.99 -9.34 -4.19
N THR A 103 -11.14 -8.04 -4.16
CA THR A 103 -10.32 -7.11 -4.95
C THR A 103 -9.26 -6.50 -4.04
N VAL A 104 -8.01 -6.81 -4.32
CA VAL A 104 -6.84 -6.36 -3.55
C VAL A 104 -6.02 -5.40 -4.41
N VAL A 105 -5.74 -4.21 -3.91
CA VAL A 105 -4.98 -3.19 -4.62
C VAL A 105 -3.78 -2.76 -3.78
N LEU A 106 -2.57 -3.04 -4.26
CA LEU A 106 -1.34 -2.55 -3.63
C LEU A 106 -1.05 -1.13 -4.12
N THR A 107 -0.58 -0.29 -3.19
CA THR A 107 -0.19 1.09 -3.48
C THR A 107 0.87 1.57 -2.49
N GLY A 108 1.40 2.75 -2.72
CA GLY A 108 2.41 3.35 -1.85
C GLY A 108 2.82 4.74 -2.34
N ALA A 109 4.01 5.17 -1.97
CA ALA A 109 4.53 6.45 -2.40
C ALA A 109 6.01 6.37 -2.75
N MET A 110 6.45 7.20 -3.69
CA MET A 110 7.85 7.43 -3.99
C MET A 110 8.47 8.46 -3.04
N ARG A 111 7.64 9.38 -2.51
CA ARG A 111 8.04 10.40 -1.55
C ARG A 111 7.25 10.25 -0.25
N PRO A 112 7.91 10.30 0.92
CA PRO A 112 7.23 10.23 2.21
C PRO A 112 6.15 11.31 2.36
N HIS A 113 4.99 10.92 2.93
CA HIS A 113 3.92 11.89 3.21
C HIS A 113 4.38 13.00 4.16
N SER A 114 5.16 12.64 5.18
CA SER A 114 5.71 13.57 6.18
C SER A 114 6.58 14.70 5.60
N LEU A 115 7.15 14.51 4.42
CA LEU A 115 7.98 15.51 3.74
C LEU A 115 7.19 16.43 2.82
N MET A 116 5.88 16.40 2.87
CA MET A 116 4.96 17.15 2.02
C MET A 116 5.16 16.92 0.51
N MET A 117 4.25 17.41 -0.31
CA MET A 117 4.28 17.22 -1.78
C MET A 117 4.46 15.75 -2.20
N SER A 118 3.92 14.84 -1.38
CA SER A 118 3.98 13.40 -1.63
C SER A 118 2.98 12.98 -2.71
N ASP A 119 3.37 11.98 -3.49
CA ASP A 119 2.49 11.26 -4.41
C ASP A 119 1.56 10.26 -3.68
N GLY A 120 1.79 10.03 -2.37
CA GLY A 120 1.02 9.09 -1.56
C GLY A 120 -0.49 9.33 -1.57
N PRO A 121 -1.00 10.54 -1.29
CA PRO A 121 -2.45 10.81 -1.33
C PRO A 121 -3.09 10.57 -2.70
N PHE A 122 -2.39 10.90 -3.79
CA PHE A 122 -2.86 10.65 -5.15
C PHE A 122 -2.96 9.14 -5.44
N ASN A 123 -1.91 8.39 -5.11
CA ASN A 123 -1.88 6.94 -5.29
C ASN A 123 -2.92 6.24 -4.42
N LEU A 124 -3.05 6.63 -3.14
CA LEU A 124 -4.01 6.04 -2.20
C LEU A 124 -5.46 6.28 -2.66
N GLY A 125 -5.78 7.50 -3.09
CA GLY A 125 -7.10 7.82 -3.63
C GLY A 125 -7.44 6.96 -4.86
N GLY A 126 -6.49 6.82 -5.78
CA GLY A 126 -6.62 5.93 -6.94
C GLY A 126 -6.84 4.47 -6.54
N ALA A 127 -6.09 3.97 -5.56
CA ALA A 127 -6.21 2.61 -5.06
C ALA A 127 -7.57 2.33 -4.40
N ILE A 128 -8.10 3.29 -3.64
CA ILE A 128 -9.43 3.20 -3.01
C ILE A 128 -10.52 3.07 -4.07
N ILE A 129 -10.46 3.86 -5.14
CA ILE A 129 -11.44 3.77 -6.24
C ILE A 129 -11.26 2.46 -7.03
N ALA A 130 -10.02 2.07 -7.32
CA ALA A 130 -9.73 0.83 -8.04
C ALA A 130 -10.22 -0.41 -7.28
N ALA A 131 -10.04 -0.45 -5.94
CA ALA A 131 -10.52 -1.56 -5.12
C ALA A 131 -12.05 -1.74 -5.16
N GLN A 132 -12.80 -0.67 -5.40
CA GLN A 132 -14.26 -0.70 -5.48
C GLN A 132 -14.79 -0.99 -6.90
N THR A 133 -13.96 -0.90 -7.92
CA THR A 133 -14.40 -0.93 -9.34
C THR A 133 -13.77 -2.03 -10.17
N LEU A 134 -12.60 -2.53 -9.78
CA LEU A 134 -11.94 -3.62 -10.49
C LEU A 134 -12.57 -4.97 -10.12
N PRO A 135 -12.47 -5.98 -11.00
CA PRO A 135 -12.89 -7.33 -10.67
C PRO A 135 -12.02 -7.94 -9.56
N HIS A 136 -12.51 -9.02 -8.95
CA HIS A 136 -11.74 -9.77 -7.99
C HIS A 136 -10.38 -10.16 -8.57
N GLY A 137 -9.34 -9.99 -7.77
CA GLY A 137 -7.95 -10.22 -8.16
C GLY A 137 -7.00 -9.32 -7.40
N VAL A 138 -5.73 -9.38 -7.75
CA VAL A 138 -4.67 -8.57 -7.15
C VAL A 138 -4.11 -7.60 -8.19
N TRP A 139 -4.11 -6.35 -7.83
CA TRP A 139 -3.78 -5.22 -8.68
C TRP A 139 -2.78 -4.30 -7.99
N GLY A 140 -2.18 -3.41 -8.73
CA GLY A 140 -1.45 -2.27 -8.19
C GLY A 140 -1.97 -0.96 -8.76
N VAL A 141 -1.88 0.10 -7.97
CA VAL A 141 -2.17 1.47 -8.43
C VAL A 141 -1.00 2.37 -8.04
N MET A 142 -0.31 2.86 -9.02
CA MET A 142 0.81 3.80 -8.87
C MET A 142 0.83 4.78 -10.04
N ASN A 143 1.19 6.01 -9.76
CA ASN A 143 1.41 7.06 -10.77
C ASN A 143 0.22 7.25 -11.76
N GLY A 144 -1.00 7.08 -11.25
CA GLY A 144 -2.24 7.24 -12.04
C GLY A 144 -2.56 6.07 -12.97
N ARG A 145 -1.92 4.92 -12.78
CA ARG A 145 -2.13 3.71 -13.59
C ARG A 145 -2.53 2.52 -12.73
N VAL A 146 -3.30 1.62 -13.35
CA VAL A 146 -3.64 0.31 -12.80
C VAL A 146 -2.73 -0.73 -13.45
N PHE A 147 -2.19 -1.63 -12.65
CA PHE A 147 -1.34 -2.74 -13.07
C PHE A 147 -1.93 -4.06 -12.58
N ALA A 148 -1.90 -5.09 -13.41
CA ALA A 148 -2.07 -6.45 -12.93
C ALA A 148 -0.86 -6.87 -12.07
N ALA A 149 -1.03 -7.86 -11.19
CA ALA A 149 0.03 -8.31 -10.28
C ALA A 149 1.33 -8.69 -11.02
N GLU A 150 1.21 -9.27 -12.20
CA GLU A 150 2.32 -9.71 -13.04
C GLU A 150 3.12 -8.55 -13.64
N ALA A 151 2.48 -7.40 -13.83
CA ALA A 151 3.05 -6.22 -14.48
C ALA A 151 3.41 -5.10 -13.49
N LEU A 152 3.24 -5.33 -12.18
CA LEU A 152 3.48 -4.33 -11.14
C LEU A 152 4.95 -4.26 -10.77
N ASP A 153 5.78 -3.71 -11.65
CA ASP A 153 7.20 -3.52 -11.40
C ASP A 153 7.62 -2.05 -11.58
N LYS A 154 8.50 -1.62 -10.70
CA LYS A 154 9.04 -0.26 -10.74
C LYS A 154 10.17 -0.15 -11.77
N ASN A 155 10.05 0.83 -12.66
CA ASN A 155 11.18 1.26 -13.48
C ASN A 155 12.17 2.03 -12.60
N THR A 156 13.27 1.36 -12.22
CA THR A 156 14.26 1.94 -11.31
C THR A 156 15.11 3.03 -11.93
N GLU A 157 15.25 3.04 -13.24
CA GLU A 157 16.02 4.08 -13.97
C GLU A 157 15.24 5.39 -14.00
N GLN A 158 13.92 5.32 -14.11
CA GLN A 158 13.06 6.50 -14.18
C GLN A 158 12.38 6.85 -12.85
N GLY A 159 12.52 6.01 -11.84
CA GLY A 159 11.93 6.24 -10.52
C GLY A 159 10.40 6.30 -10.53
N ARG A 160 9.74 5.52 -11.40
CA ARG A 160 8.29 5.49 -11.51
C ARG A 160 7.78 4.12 -11.94
N PHE A 161 6.46 3.94 -11.86
CA PHE A 161 5.76 2.78 -12.43
C PHE A 161 5.21 3.18 -13.79
N ASP A 162 5.63 2.49 -14.83
CA ASP A 162 5.15 2.66 -16.19
C ASP A 162 5.15 1.32 -16.94
N ILE A 163 4.46 1.31 -18.07
CA ILE A 163 4.35 0.14 -18.95
C ILE A 163 5.40 0.26 -20.04
#